data_1b8afab8f1f6e572f79eb1eaf085abd2
#
_entry.id   1b8afab8f1f6e572f79eb1eaf085abd2
#
_cell.length_a   1.000
_cell.length_b   1.000
_cell.length_c   1.000
_cell.angle_alpha   90.00
_cell.angle_beta   90.00
_cell.angle_gamma   90.00
#
_symmetry.space_group_name_H-M   'P 1'
#
loop_
_entity.id
_entity.type
_entity.pdbx_description
1 polymer ?
#
loop_
_entity_poly.entity_id
_entity_poly.type
_entity_poly.pdbx_seq_one_letter_code
_entity_poly.pdbx_strand_id
1 'polypeptide(L)' 'MNAFVGQTFQMNQLISIKQVMEFVGVGRSTIYEMMDENSPYYDPSFPKKVKITQNRIGWSAYEIHQWMENKLASRE' A
#
# COMPACT_ATOMS: atom_id res chain seq x y z
N MET A 1 24.31 -7.00 5.00
CA MET A 1 24.03 -6.61 4.97
C MET A 1 23.59 -6.54 4.99
N ASN A 2 23.35 -6.63 4.69
CA ASN A 2 22.88 -6.30 4.63
C ASN A 2 22.18 -6.37 4.85
N ALA A 3 22.11 -6.65 4.79
CA ALA A 3 21.38 -6.58 4.97
C ALA A 3 20.68 -5.95 4.95
N PHE A 4 20.71 -5.49 4.59
CA PHE A 4 20.14 -4.83 4.42
C PHE A 4 19.58 -4.82 3.60
N VAL A 5 19.96 -4.93 3.27
CA VAL A 5 19.55 -4.86 2.30
C VAL A 5 18.43 -5.53 2.03
N GLY A 6 18.35 -6.29 1.55
CA GLY A 6 17.26 -6.82 1.22
C GLY A 6 16.40 -7.21 2.22
N GLN A 7 16.87 -7.35 3.16
CA GLN A 7 16.07 -7.59 4.05
C GLN A 7 15.34 -6.73 4.39
N THR A 8 15.88 -5.82 4.16
CA THR A 8 15.21 -4.81 4.49
C THR A 8 13.95 -4.84 3.84
N PHE A 9 13.89 -5.02 2.62
CA PHE A 9 12.67 -4.90 1.92
C PHE A 9 12.28 -6.24 1.42
N GLN A 10 11.18 -6.74 1.90
CA GLN A 10 10.69 -8.04 1.53
C GLN A 10 9.69 -7.89 0.43
N MET A 11 10.07 -8.30 -0.77
CA MET A 11 9.20 -8.15 -1.92
C MET A 11 7.86 -8.86 -1.73
N ASN A 12 7.85 -9.95 -1.00
CA ASN A 12 6.64 -10.71 -0.79
C ASN A 12 5.94 -10.44 0.53
N GLN A 13 6.36 -9.41 1.21
CA GLN A 13 5.77 -9.11 2.50
C GLN A 13 4.36 -8.55 2.34
N LEU A 14 3.45 -9.07 3.15
CA LEU A 14 2.09 -8.51 3.23
C LEU A 14 2.00 -7.68 4.50
N ILE A 15 1.34 -6.54 4.39
CA ILE A 15 1.24 -5.60 5.51
C ILE A 15 -0.22 -5.28 5.79
N SER A 16 -0.48 -4.84 7.02
CA SER A 16 -1.84 -4.56 7.48
C SER A 16 -2.27 -3.16 7.04
N ILE A 17 -3.57 -2.89 7.20
CA ILE A 17 -4.08 -1.54 6.93
C ILE A 17 -3.38 -0.51 7.81
N LYS A 18 -3.09 -0.87 9.04
CA LYS A 18 -2.41 0.05 9.95
C LYS A 18 -1.04 0.41 9.42
N GLN A 19 -0.31 -0.58 8.90
CA GLN A 19 1.00 -0.33 8.33
C GLN A 19 0.90 0.50 7.06
N VAL A 20 -0.13 0.24 6.23
CA VAL A 20 -0.35 1.05 5.03
C VAL A 20 -0.59 2.51 5.44
N MET A 21 -1.42 2.72 6.45
CA MET A 21 -1.69 4.07 6.96
C MET A 21 -0.39 4.76 7.38
N GLU A 22 0.48 4.03 8.06
CA GLU A 22 1.75 4.58 8.52
C GLU A 22 2.68 4.92 7.37
N PHE A 23 2.75 4.03 6.37
CA PHE A 23 3.63 4.25 5.23
C PHE A 23 3.15 5.42 4.38
N VAL A 24 1.85 5.46 4.10
CA VAL A 24 1.30 6.45 3.17
C VAL A 24 0.98 7.77 3.87
N GLY A 25 0.69 7.72 5.15
CA GLY A 25 0.43 8.94 5.91
C GLY A 25 -0.99 9.45 5.80
N VAL A 26 -1.95 8.57 5.53
CA VAL A 26 -3.36 8.95 5.47
C VAL A 26 -4.18 8.05 6.36
N GLY A 27 -5.40 8.44 6.64
CA GLY A 27 -6.24 7.67 7.53
C GLY A 27 -6.89 6.49 6.84
N ARG A 28 -7.50 5.64 7.66
CA ARG A 28 -8.16 4.42 7.18
C ARG A 28 -9.24 4.73 6.16
N SER A 29 -10.08 5.71 6.46
CA SER A 29 -11.18 6.06 5.56
C SER A 29 -10.66 6.48 4.19
N THR A 30 -9.58 7.24 4.18
CA THR A 30 -9.00 7.70 2.93
C THR A 30 -8.51 6.53 2.09
N ILE A 31 -7.90 5.55 2.74
CA ILE A 31 -7.42 4.38 2.01
C ILE A 31 -8.58 3.63 1.37
N TYR A 32 -9.69 3.45 2.12
CA TYR A 32 -10.84 2.76 1.56
C TYR A 32 -11.47 3.56 0.42
N GLU A 33 -11.46 4.89 0.54
CA GLU A 33 -11.99 5.72 -0.55
C GLU A 33 -11.15 5.61 -1.81
N MET A 34 -9.84 5.50 -1.64
CA MET A 34 -8.97 5.34 -2.80
C MET A 34 -9.20 4.03 -3.53
N MET A 35 -9.73 3.04 -2.83
CA MET A 35 -10.02 1.74 -3.44
C MET A 35 -11.44 1.62 -3.96
N ASP A 36 -12.30 2.59 -3.66
CA ASP A 36 -13.72 2.52 -3.99
C ASP A 36 -13.99 3.21 -5.32
N GLU A 37 -14.35 2.44 -6.32
CA GLU A 37 -14.60 2.98 -7.66
C GLU A 37 -15.69 4.04 -7.69
N ASN A 38 -16.56 4.04 -6.70
CA ASN A 38 -17.65 5.01 -6.64
C ASN A 38 -17.28 6.28 -5.87
N SER A 39 -16.08 6.34 -5.33
CA SER A 39 -15.63 7.50 -4.58
C SER A 39 -14.96 8.51 -5.49
N PRO A 40 -15.15 9.82 -5.26
CA PRO A 40 -14.40 10.83 -6.01
C PRO A 40 -12.91 10.77 -5.75
N TYR A 41 -12.50 10.04 -4.71
CA TYR A 41 -11.07 9.90 -4.40
C TYR A 41 -10.49 8.60 -4.93
N TYR A 42 -11.23 7.87 -5.74
CA TYR A 42 -10.77 6.61 -6.29
C TYR A 42 -9.44 6.80 -7.03
N ASP A 43 -8.50 5.91 -6.75
CA ASP A 43 -7.20 5.94 -7.41
C ASP A 43 -6.96 4.55 -7.99
N PRO A 44 -7.14 4.39 -9.30
CA PRO A 44 -6.98 3.07 -9.91
C PRO A 44 -5.54 2.54 -9.83
N SER A 45 -4.58 3.41 -9.55
CA SER A 45 -3.20 2.97 -9.43
C SER A 45 -2.87 2.46 -8.02
N PHE A 46 -3.77 2.69 -7.05
CA PHE A 46 -3.52 2.23 -5.70
C PHE A 46 -3.58 0.70 -5.67
N PRO A 47 -2.65 0.04 -4.98
CA PRO A 47 -2.61 -1.43 -4.99
C PRO A 47 -3.89 -2.06 -4.45
N LYS A 48 -4.26 -3.18 -5.04
CA LYS A 48 -5.44 -3.90 -4.61
C LYS A 48 -5.13 -4.68 -3.36
N LYS A 49 -6.13 -4.78 -2.48
CA LYS A 49 -5.96 -5.56 -1.26
C LYS A 49 -5.85 -7.04 -1.59
N VAL A 50 -5.17 -7.75 -0.71
CA VAL A 50 -4.99 -9.19 -0.82
C VAL A 50 -5.78 -9.84 0.31
N LYS A 51 -6.57 -10.85 0.00
CA LYS A 51 -7.29 -11.59 1.02
C LYS A 51 -6.35 -12.64 1.57
N ILE A 52 -5.89 -12.41 2.79
CA ILE A 52 -4.94 -13.33 3.42
C ILE A 52 -5.67 -14.54 3.99
N THR A 53 -6.74 -14.27 4.74
CA THR A 53 -7.61 -15.31 5.24
C THR A 53 -9.03 -14.82 5.07
N GLN A 54 -9.99 -15.62 5.51
CA GLN A 54 -11.39 -15.24 5.39
C GLN A 54 -11.69 -13.92 6.08
N ASN A 55 -10.99 -13.64 7.18
CA ASN A 55 -11.24 -12.45 7.97
C ASN A 55 -10.11 -11.44 7.95
N ARG A 56 -9.07 -11.67 7.17
CA ARG A 56 -7.93 -10.77 7.17
C ARG A 56 -7.56 -10.38 5.76
N ILE A 57 -7.32 -9.08 5.58
CA ILE A 57 -6.82 -8.57 4.32
C ILE A 57 -5.51 -7.86 4.57
N GLY A 58 -4.76 -7.66 3.51
CA GLY A 58 -3.51 -6.94 3.58
C GLY A 58 -3.15 -6.39 2.23
N TRP A 59 -1.97 -5.85 2.14
CA TRP A 59 -1.45 -5.28 0.90
C TRP A 59 -0.03 -5.74 0.71
N SER A 60 0.39 -5.81 -0.54
CA SER A 60 1.79 -6.11 -0.84
C SER A 60 2.62 -4.90 -0.47
N ALA A 61 3.61 -5.08 0.40
CA ALA A 61 4.50 -3.99 0.77
C ALA A 61 5.24 -3.45 -0.45
N TYR A 62 5.61 -4.35 -1.37
CA TYR A 62 6.28 -3.95 -2.59
C TYR A 62 5.40 -3.05 -3.44
N GLU A 63 4.12 -3.43 -3.60
CA GLU A 63 3.21 -2.64 -4.43
C GLU A 63 2.93 -1.27 -3.80
N ILE A 64 2.79 -1.22 -2.48
CA ILE A 64 2.61 0.06 -1.79
C ILE A 64 3.84 0.93 -2.01
N HIS A 65 5.03 0.34 -1.91
CA HIS A 65 6.26 1.08 -2.13
C HIS A 65 6.33 1.62 -3.56
N GLN A 66 5.97 0.79 -4.54
CA GLN A 66 5.98 1.22 -5.95
C GLN A 66 5.00 2.35 -6.18
N TRP A 67 3.81 2.24 -5.57
CA TRP A 67 2.80 3.29 -5.70
C TRP A 67 3.33 4.61 -5.14
N MET A 68 3.98 4.57 -3.98
CA MET A 68 4.55 5.78 -3.38
C MET A 68 5.66 6.35 -4.26
N GLU A 69 6.50 5.51 -4.83
CA GLU A 69 7.56 5.95 -5.72
C GLU A 69 6.98 6.66 -6.94
N ASN A 70 5.91 6.10 -7.49
CA ASN A 70 5.28 6.70 -8.66
C ASN A 70 4.66 8.05 -8.32
N LYS A 71 4.07 8.18 -7.14
CA LYS A 71 3.53 9.48 -6.72
C LYS A 71 4.63 10.52 -6.56
N LEU A 72 5.74 10.10 -5.96
CA LEU A 72 6.87 11.02 -5.80
C LEU A 72 7.42 11.44 -7.15
N ALA A 73 7.49 10.53 -8.10
CA ALA A 73 8.03 10.83 -9.42
C ALA A 73 7.11 11.74 -10.22
N SER A 74 5.81 11.74 -9.94
CA SER A 74 4.86 12.52 -10.71
C SER A 74 4.56 13.89 -10.12
N ARG A 75 5.18 14.22 -8.99
CA ARG A 75 4.91 15.53 -8.38
C ARG A 75 5.55 16.65 -9.21
N GLU A 76 4.99 17.82 -9.08
CA GLU A 76 5.49 18.97 -9.83
C GLU A 76 6.36 19.87 -8.99
#